data_782c1bc9bf4ccb4681723be1dbdb1e97
#
_entry.id   782c1bc9bf4ccb4681723be1dbdb1e97
#
_cell.length_a   1.000
_cell.length_b   1.000
_cell.length_c   1.000
_cell.angle_alpha   90.00
_cell.angle_beta   90.00
_cell.angle_gamma   90.00
#
_symmetry.space_group_name_H-M   'P 1'
#
loop_
_entity.id
_entity.type
_entity.pdbx_description
1 polymer ?
#
loop_
_entity_poly.entity_id
_entity_poly.type
_entity_poly.pdbx_seq_one_letter_code
_entity_poly.pdbx_strand_id
1 'polypeptide(L)'
;MALTSPRFYSTKLLVEAEAGAALREGRSGRAVHLVQMALIDLGYAMPGSTKNPNYSPDGIFGSETKQRLIDFQKANKLTPTGAIDRDTIRALDAVFQKPTHRVRLHFRSLADTNVPFARHLADAEIVYGQYGIKIEFATGMSLLLTAAQQAMFEKIDDSCKWVITGGEYKELHELGSPVPETDIAVYYVRELAGAGGCGGHMANRPACTVASATTRWATAHEVGHVLLTSRFVPVHSPERRNLMMPDVLYFTATPVLTDRQVAQIKLSPLCSRIT
;
A
#
# COMPACT_ATOMS: atom_id res chain seq x y z
N MET A 1 22.06 -10.72 -11.88
CA MET A 1 20.69 -10.37 -12.29
C MET A 1 20.18 -9.29 -11.34
N ALA A 2 19.46 -8.29 -11.85
CA ALA A 2 18.85 -7.28 -10.97
C ALA A 2 17.69 -7.87 -10.17
N LEU A 3 17.42 -7.31 -8.98
CA LEU A 3 16.22 -7.65 -8.21
C LEU A 3 14.97 -7.25 -8.98
N THR A 4 13.96 -8.08 -8.97
CA THR A 4 12.75 -7.92 -9.77
C THR A 4 11.48 -7.78 -8.93
N SER A 5 11.48 -8.30 -7.69
CA SER A 5 10.35 -8.17 -6.79
C SER A 5 10.09 -6.71 -6.44
N PRO A 6 8.84 -6.22 -6.55
CA PRO A 6 8.46 -4.87 -6.09
C PRO A 6 8.83 -4.59 -4.63
N ARG A 7 9.00 -5.63 -3.82
CA ARG A 7 9.41 -5.53 -2.42
C ARG A 7 10.84 -5.03 -2.25
N PHE A 8 11.75 -5.36 -3.19
CA PHE A 8 13.19 -5.17 -2.98
C PHE A 8 13.89 -4.28 -4.01
N TYR A 9 13.47 -4.32 -5.28
CA TYR A 9 14.20 -3.70 -6.40
C TYR A 9 14.44 -2.20 -6.27
N SER A 10 13.59 -1.47 -5.55
CA SER A 10 13.69 -0.02 -5.39
C SER A 10 14.51 0.41 -4.17
N THR A 11 15.02 -0.54 -3.37
CA THR A 11 15.73 -0.25 -2.13
C THR A 11 17.24 -0.33 -2.34
N LYS A 12 17.92 0.83 -2.40
CA LYS A 12 19.35 0.97 -2.72
C LYS A 12 20.23 -0.05 -1.99
N LEU A 13 20.12 -0.15 -0.65
CA LEU A 13 20.96 -1.08 0.13
C LEU A 13 20.74 -2.55 -0.22
N LEU A 14 19.54 -2.95 -0.66
CA LEU A 14 19.27 -4.33 -1.10
C LEU A 14 19.82 -4.58 -2.50
N VAL A 15 19.81 -3.61 -3.37
CA VAL A 15 20.47 -3.65 -4.68
C VAL A 15 22.00 -3.73 -4.49
N GLU A 16 22.55 -2.98 -3.55
CA GLU A 16 23.97 -3.05 -3.18
C GLU A 16 24.33 -4.44 -2.57
N ALA A 17 23.45 -5.03 -1.76
CA ALA A 17 23.63 -6.38 -1.23
C ALA A 17 23.64 -7.44 -2.35
N GLU A 18 22.76 -7.28 -3.34
CA GLU A 18 22.76 -8.12 -4.56
C GLU A 18 24.07 -7.95 -5.36
N ALA A 19 24.63 -6.76 -5.38
CA ALA A 19 25.94 -6.49 -6.00
C ALA A 19 27.13 -6.99 -5.17
N GLY A 20 26.93 -7.40 -3.90
CA GLY A 20 27.95 -7.99 -3.03
C GLY A 20 28.22 -7.25 -1.72
N ALA A 21 27.59 -6.11 -1.48
CA ALA A 21 27.73 -5.34 -0.23
C ALA A 21 26.76 -5.85 0.85
N ALA A 22 27.05 -6.99 1.44
CA ALA A 22 26.17 -7.64 2.41
C ALA A 22 25.82 -6.77 3.63
N LEU A 23 24.54 -6.75 4.03
CA LEU A 23 24.09 -6.17 5.28
C LEU A 23 24.21 -7.17 6.42
N ARG A 24 24.69 -6.70 7.57
CA ARG A 24 24.97 -7.53 8.74
C ARG A 24 24.37 -6.94 10.00
N GLU A 25 24.41 -7.72 11.06
CA GLU A 25 24.03 -7.28 12.42
C GLU A 25 24.64 -5.91 12.76
N GLY A 26 23.84 -5.06 13.43
CA GLY A 26 24.16 -3.66 13.72
C GLY A 26 23.63 -2.64 12.69
N ARG A 27 23.19 -3.09 11.51
CA ARG A 27 22.52 -2.22 10.54
C ARG A 27 21.05 -1.97 10.91
N SER A 28 20.51 -0.84 10.47
CA SER A 28 19.09 -0.51 10.67
C SER A 28 18.52 0.24 9.48
N GLY A 29 17.19 0.33 9.44
CA GLY A 29 16.44 1.11 8.47
C GLY A 29 15.61 0.25 7.51
N ARG A 30 15.09 0.89 6.44
CA ARG A 30 14.10 0.33 5.54
C ARG A 30 14.52 -1.00 4.91
N ALA A 31 15.77 -1.17 4.51
CA ALA A 31 16.25 -2.41 3.90
C ALA A 31 16.08 -3.60 4.85
N VAL A 32 16.45 -3.42 6.12
CA VAL A 32 16.28 -4.44 7.16
C VAL A 32 14.80 -4.68 7.43
N HIS A 33 14.01 -3.62 7.57
CA HIS A 33 12.55 -3.73 7.77
C HIS A 33 11.87 -4.57 6.67
N LEU A 34 12.17 -4.33 5.41
CA LEU A 34 11.60 -5.10 4.29
C LEU A 34 11.98 -6.58 4.32
N VAL A 35 13.22 -6.89 4.74
CA VAL A 35 13.65 -8.29 4.90
C VAL A 35 12.99 -8.94 6.11
N GLN A 36 12.86 -8.24 7.23
CA GLN A 36 12.10 -8.72 8.38
C GLN A 36 10.64 -9.04 8.00
N MET A 37 9.97 -8.12 7.30
CA MET A 37 8.61 -8.34 6.78
C MET A 37 8.54 -9.58 5.88
N ALA A 38 9.51 -9.75 5.00
CA ALA A 38 9.57 -10.91 4.11
C ALA A 38 9.73 -12.22 4.90
N LEU A 39 10.59 -12.26 5.89
CA LEU A 39 10.77 -13.41 6.76
C LEU A 39 9.48 -13.76 7.53
N ILE A 40 8.79 -12.76 8.07
CA ILE A 40 7.50 -12.94 8.75
C ILE A 40 6.45 -13.52 7.79
N ASP A 41 6.34 -12.98 6.58
CA ASP A 41 5.42 -13.50 5.55
C ASP A 41 5.73 -14.96 5.15
N LEU A 42 6.98 -15.39 5.31
CA LEU A 42 7.41 -16.78 5.10
C LEU A 42 7.22 -17.67 6.34
N GLY A 43 6.69 -17.14 7.43
CA GLY A 43 6.39 -17.88 8.65
C GLY A 43 7.50 -17.86 9.71
N TYR A 44 8.57 -17.10 9.51
CA TYR A 44 9.61 -16.92 10.53
C TYR A 44 9.16 -15.90 11.57
N ALA A 45 8.64 -16.35 12.69
CA ALA A 45 8.19 -15.48 13.77
C ALA A 45 9.32 -14.61 14.33
N MET A 46 9.06 -13.32 14.50
CA MET A 46 10.03 -12.32 14.98
C MET A 46 9.46 -11.52 16.17
N PRO A 47 9.12 -12.16 17.30
CA PRO A 47 8.47 -11.49 18.41
C PRO A 47 9.34 -10.42 19.08
N GLY A 48 10.66 -10.53 19.01
CA GLY A 48 11.59 -9.54 19.51
C GLY A 48 11.56 -8.24 18.71
N SER A 49 11.54 -8.37 17.39
CA SER A 49 11.54 -7.24 16.44
C SER A 49 10.16 -6.59 16.28
N THR A 50 9.08 -7.24 16.69
CA THR A 50 7.68 -6.76 16.55
C THR A 50 7.05 -6.34 17.88
N LYS A 51 7.84 -6.14 18.94
CA LYS A 51 7.37 -5.76 20.28
C LYS A 51 6.79 -4.35 20.39
N ASN A 52 7.02 -3.50 19.39
CA ASN A 52 6.49 -2.15 19.40
C ASN A 52 4.95 -2.15 19.38
N PRO A 53 4.29 -1.07 19.84
CA PRO A 53 2.83 -1.01 19.94
C PRO A 53 2.08 -1.27 18.63
N ASN A 54 2.76 -1.13 17.50
CA ASN A 54 2.17 -1.23 16.18
C ASN A 54 2.40 -2.60 15.52
N TYR A 55 3.05 -3.55 16.21
CA TYR A 55 3.35 -4.89 15.71
C TYR A 55 4.12 -4.91 14.38
N SER A 56 4.75 -3.79 14.01
CA SER A 56 5.61 -3.68 12.84
C SER A 56 7.03 -4.07 13.19
N PRO A 57 7.80 -4.70 12.31
CA PRO A 57 9.22 -4.90 12.52
C PRO A 57 9.94 -3.59 12.79
N ASP A 58 10.91 -3.61 13.69
CA ASP A 58 11.66 -2.44 14.14
C ASP A 58 12.68 -1.90 13.09
N GLY A 59 12.98 -2.70 12.06
CA GLY A 59 13.99 -2.38 11.07
C GLY A 59 15.41 -2.43 11.63
N ILE A 60 15.65 -3.09 12.77
CA ILE A 60 16.96 -3.23 13.41
C ILE A 60 17.49 -4.63 13.15
N PHE A 61 18.66 -4.72 12.54
CA PHE A 61 19.34 -6.00 12.33
C PHE A 61 20.04 -6.45 13.62
N GLY A 62 19.25 -6.99 14.52
CA GLY A 62 19.73 -7.62 15.76
C GLY A 62 19.92 -9.13 15.62
N SER A 63 20.17 -9.78 16.77
CA SER A 63 20.41 -11.23 16.86
C SER A 63 19.22 -12.06 16.36
N GLU A 64 17.99 -11.62 16.60
CA GLU A 64 16.79 -12.31 16.12
C GLU A 64 16.74 -12.30 14.57
N THR A 65 16.94 -11.14 13.94
CA THR A 65 16.98 -11.02 12.48
C THR A 65 18.07 -11.93 11.90
N LYS A 66 19.25 -11.94 12.52
CA LYS A 66 20.34 -12.82 12.12
C LYS A 66 19.95 -14.30 12.22
N GLN A 67 19.31 -14.69 13.31
CA GLN A 67 18.90 -16.10 13.49
C GLN A 67 17.85 -16.50 12.45
N ARG A 68 16.84 -15.64 12.17
CA ARG A 68 15.83 -15.93 11.15
C ARG A 68 16.42 -16.01 9.75
N LEU A 69 17.42 -15.19 9.46
CA LEU A 69 18.18 -15.31 8.19
C LEU A 69 18.92 -16.64 8.09
N ILE A 70 19.58 -17.08 9.16
CA ILE A 70 20.23 -18.42 9.20
C ILE A 70 19.21 -19.52 8.94
N ASP A 71 18.03 -19.45 9.59
CA ASP A 71 16.98 -20.43 9.42
C ASP A 71 16.46 -20.45 7.96
N PHE A 72 16.22 -19.28 7.38
CA PHE A 72 15.83 -19.12 5.97
C PHE A 72 16.90 -19.66 5.03
N GLN A 73 18.16 -19.31 5.24
CA GLN A 73 19.29 -19.75 4.43
C GLN A 73 19.42 -21.28 4.43
N LYS A 74 19.33 -21.91 5.60
CA LYS A 74 19.33 -23.37 5.74
C LYS A 74 18.16 -24.03 5.00
N ALA A 75 16.95 -23.49 5.16
CA ALA A 75 15.75 -24.01 4.49
C ALA A 75 15.86 -23.92 2.95
N ASN A 76 16.58 -22.93 2.45
CA ASN A 76 16.80 -22.70 1.02
C ASN A 76 18.15 -23.26 0.51
N LYS A 77 18.87 -24.08 1.31
CA LYS A 77 20.17 -24.70 0.97
C LYS A 77 21.26 -23.68 0.62
N LEU A 78 21.20 -22.50 1.24
CA LEU A 78 22.23 -21.47 1.15
C LEU A 78 23.25 -21.60 2.27
N THR A 79 24.43 -21.00 2.10
CA THR A 79 25.42 -20.88 3.19
C THR A 79 24.79 -20.04 4.34
N PRO A 80 24.75 -20.55 5.57
CA PRO A 80 24.06 -19.89 6.70
C PRO A 80 24.90 -18.77 7.30
N THR A 81 25.15 -17.72 6.52
CA THR A 81 25.98 -16.56 6.91
C THR A 81 25.32 -15.67 7.95
N GLY A 82 23.99 -15.74 8.07
CA GLY A 82 23.20 -14.85 8.89
C GLY A 82 23.26 -13.38 8.40
N ALA A 83 23.64 -13.14 7.17
CA ALA A 83 23.71 -11.84 6.53
C ALA A 83 22.67 -11.72 5.41
N ILE A 84 22.27 -10.50 5.07
CA ILE A 84 21.56 -10.20 3.83
C ILE A 84 22.66 -10.03 2.77
N ASP A 85 23.14 -11.14 2.26
CA ASP A 85 24.12 -11.22 1.18
C ASP A 85 23.44 -11.45 -0.17
N ARG A 86 24.24 -11.54 -1.23
CA ARG A 86 23.75 -11.73 -2.60
C ARG A 86 22.81 -12.93 -2.74
N ASP A 87 23.20 -14.06 -2.20
CA ASP A 87 22.43 -15.29 -2.36
C ASP A 87 21.15 -15.25 -1.57
N THR A 88 21.18 -14.67 -0.38
CA THR A 88 20.02 -14.48 0.48
C THR A 88 19.00 -13.53 -0.16
N ILE A 89 19.43 -12.36 -0.65
CA ILE A 89 18.48 -11.41 -1.22
C ILE A 89 17.92 -11.91 -2.56
N ARG A 90 18.70 -12.65 -3.35
CA ARG A 90 18.19 -13.29 -4.57
C ARG A 90 17.18 -14.39 -4.27
N ALA A 91 17.42 -15.20 -3.25
CA ALA A 91 16.47 -16.23 -2.83
C ALA A 91 15.15 -15.61 -2.34
N LEU A 92 15.22 -14.55 -1.53
CA LEU A 92 14.04 -13.79 -1.13
C LEU A 92 13.34 -13.16 -2.33
N ASP A 93 14.07 -12.53 -3.24
CA ASP A 93 13.52 -11.92 -4.46
C ASP A 93 12.78 -12.95 -5.31
N ALA A 94 13.36 -14.14 -5.49
CA ALA A 94 12.73 -15.23 -6.24
C ALA A 94 11.40 -15.70 -5.65
N VAL A 95 11.30 -15.77 -4.31
CA VAL A 95 10.04 -16.12 -3.64
C VAL A 95 8.99 -15.04 -3.85
N PHE A 96 9.38 -13.77 -3.81
CA PHE A 96 8.47 -12.63 -3.89
C PHE A 96 8.40 -11.97 -5.28
N GLN A 97 8.91 -12.61 -6.33
CA GLN A 97 8.77 -12.15 -7.71
C GLN A 97 7.31 -12.04 -8.14
N LYS A 98 6.47 -12.95 -7.65
CA LYS A 98 5.04 -12.94 -7.92
C LYS A 98 4.30 -12.45 -6.70
N PRO A 99 3.39 -11.49 -6.85
CA PRO A 99 2.51 -11.11 -5.76
C PRO A 99 1.62 -12.29 -5.36
N THR A 100 1.27 -12.36 -4.09
CA THR A 100 0.39 -13.39 -3.52
C THR A 100 -1.07 -12.95 -3.45
N HIS A 101 -1.30 -11.65 -3.52
CA HIS A 101 -2.62 -11.01 -3.43
C HIS A 101 -2.75 -9.93 -4.49
N ARG A 102 -4.00 -9.56 -4.80
CA ARG A 102 -4.30 -8.44 -5.69
C ARG A 102 -5.48 -7.63 -5.18
N VAL A 103 -5.43 -6.34 -5.52
CA VAL A 103 -6.54 -5.38 -5.36
C VAL A 103 -6.77 -4.75 -6.73
N ARG A 104 -8.02 -4.70 -7.18
CA ARG A 104 -8.40 -4.16 -8.49
C ARG A 104 -8.99 -2.78 -8.34
N LEU A 105 -8.47 -1.83 -9.12
CA LEU A 105 -8.88 -0.43 -9.09
C LEU A 105 -9.55 -0.01 -10.41
N HIS A 106 -10.67 0.68 -10.26
CA HIS A 106 -11.40 1.31 -11.34
C HIS A 106 -11.30 2.84 -11.18
N PHE A 107 -10.53 3.48 -12.03
CA PHE A 107 -10.34 4.92 -11.98
C PHE A 107 -11.49 5.68 -12.65
N ARG A 108 -11.98 6.70 -11.99
CA ARG A 108 -13.03 7.61 -12.44
C ARG A 108 -12.53 9.03 -12.28
N SER A 109 -12.50 9.81 -13.35
CA SER A 109 -12.12 11.21 -13.32
C SER A 109 -13.26 12.05 -13.83
N LEU A 110 -13.52 13.17 -13.19
CA LEU A 110 -14.41 14.18 -13.74
C LEU A 110 -13.79 14.75 -15.03
N ALA A 111 -14.59 15.11 -16.00
CA ALA A 111 -14.10 15.54 -17.31
C ALA A 111 -13.19 16.78 -17.26
N ASP A 112 -13.34 17.60 -16.24
CA ASP A 112 -12.55 18.81 -15.98
C ASP A 112 -11.27 18.55 -15.15
N THR A 113 -11.04 17.33 -14.70
CA THR A 113 -9.82 16.96 -13.98
C THR A 113 -8.85 16.22 -14.90
N ASN A 114 -7.62 16.71 -15.01
CA ASN A 114 -6.57 16.03 -15.76
C ASN A 114 -5.71 15.19 -14.81
N VAL A 115 -6.14 13.94 -14.57
CA VAL A 115 -5.45 13.02 -13.67
C VAL A 115 -4.75 11.91 -14.45
N PRO A 116 -3.43 11.79 -14.36
CA PRO A 116 -2.67 10.72 -15.00
C PRO A 116 -2.83 9.41 -14.20
N PHE A 117 -3.85 8.61 -14.50
CA PHE A 117 -4.14 7.34 -13.83
C PHE A 117 -2.92 6.42 -13.71
N ALA A 118 -2.11 6.35 -14.75
CA ALA A 118 -0.91 5.51 -14.77
C ALA A 118 0.09 5.87 -13.65
N ARG A 119 0.23 7.17 -13.34
CA ARG A 119 1.11 7.63 -12.25
C ARG A 119 0.56 7.23 -10.89
N HIS A 120 -0.72 7.46 -10.64
CA HIS A 120 -1.36 7.11 -9.37
C HIS A 120 -1.39 5.60 -9.14
N LEU A 121 -1.59 4.83 -10.21
CA LEU A 121 -1.48 3.37 -10.19
C LEU A 121 -0.06 2.94 -9.79
N ALA A 122 0.95 3.45 -10.48
CA ALA A 122 2.35 3.09 -10.21
C ALA A 122 2.79 3.46 -8.78
N ASP A 123 2.36 4.61 -8.26
CA ASP A 123 2.66 5.00 -6.89
C ASP A 123 1.98 4.07 -5.85
N ALA A 124 0.75 3.62 -6.11
CA ALA A 124 0.08 2.62 -5.29
C ALA A 124 0.75 1.24 -5.40
N GLU A 125 1.14 0.81 -6.62
CA GLU A 125 1.88 -0.44 -6.83
C GLU A 125 3.20 -0.48 -6.05
N ILE A 126 3.93 0.64 -6.00
CA ILE A 126 5.17 0.75 -5.22
C ILE A 126 4.91 0.54 -3.73
N VAL A 127 3.82 1.06 -3.19
CA VAL A 127 3.48 0.92 -1.76
C VAL A 127 3.07 -0.51 -1.42
N TYR A 128 2.06 -1.01 -2.09
CA TYR A 128 1.45 -2.32 -1.76
C TYR A 128 2.31 -3.50 -2.23
N GLY A 129 3.07 -3.32 -3.30
CA GLY A 129 4.00 -4.33 -3.82
C GLY A 129 5.07 -4.75 -2.81
N GLN A 130 5.45 -3.86 -1.87
CA GLN A 130 6.36 -4.19 -0.77
C GLN A 130 5.87 -5.36 0.09
N TYR A 131 4.56 -5.64 0.05
CA TYR A 131 3.89 -6.64 0.88
C TYR A 131 3.33 -7.80 0.04
N GLY A 132 3.74 -7.90 -1.23
CA GLY A 132 3.26 -8.93 -2.14
C GLY A 132 1.79 -8.75 -2.54
N ILE A 133 1.29 -7.51 -2.52
CA ILE A 133 -0.05 -7.14 -2.96
C ILE A 133 0.08 -6.38 -4.28
N LYS A 134 -0.43 -6.95 -5.36
CA LYS A 134 -0.50 -6.29 -6.67
C LYS A 134 -1.69 -5.34 -6.70
N ILE A 135 -1.45 -4.09 -7.06
CA ILE A 135 -2.53 -3.18 -7.44
C ILE A 135 -2.75 -3.34 -8.94
N GLU A 136 -3.97 -3.64 -9.33
CA GLU A 136 -4.31 -4.01 -10.70
C GLU A 136 -5.26 -2.96 -11.30
N PHE A 137 -4.86 -2.38 -12.44
CA PHE A 137 -5.75 -1.53 -13.22
C PHE A 137 -6.86 -2.39 -13.83
N ALA A 138 -8.11 -2.08 -13.49
CA ALA A 138 -9.27 -2.77 -14.07
C ALA A 138 -9.90 -1.93 -15.20
N THR A 139 -10.28 -0.69 -14.93
CA THR A 139 -10.79 0.25 -15.95
C THR A 139 -10.45 1.69 -15.60
N GLY A 140 -10.43 2.57 -16.60
CA GLY A 140 -10.35 4.01 -16.45
C GLY A 140 -11.47 4.69 -17.26
N MET A 141 -12.08 5.73 -16.70
CA MET A 141 -13.15 6.47 -17.36
C MET A 141 -13.12 7.93 -16.96
N SER A 142 -13.26 8.83 -17.94
CA SER A 142 -13.62 10.22 -17.70
C SER A 142 -15.14 10.35 -17.66
N LEU A 143 -15.67 10.92 -16.59
CA LEU A 143 -17.09 11.09 -16.38
C LEU A 143 -17.55 12.43 -17.01
N LEU A 144 -18.47 12.36 -17.95
CA LEU A 144 -19.10 13.56 -18.50
C LEU A 144 -20.18 14.02 -17.53
N LEU A 145 -20.04 15.25 -17.06
CA LEU A 145 -20.95 15.86 -16.09
C LEU A 145 -21.95 16.80 -16.79
N THR A 146 -23.17 16.82 -16.28
CA THR A 146 -24.12 17.90 -16.57
C THR A 146 -23.66 19.21 -15.92
N ALA A 147 -24.18 20.36 -16.36
CA ALA A 147 -23.84 21.65 -15.75
C ALA A 147 -24.13 21.70 -14.25
N ALA A 148 -25.22 21.05 -13.79
CA ALA A 148 -25.56 20.95 -12.36
C ALA A 148 -24.54 20.11 -11.60
N GLN A 149 -24.10 18.97 -12.16
CA GLN A 149 -23.07 18.13 -11.58
C GLN A 149 -21.70 18.80 -11.55
N GLN A 150 -21.35 19.56 -12.60
CA GLN A 150 -20.11 20.36 -12.62
C GLN A 150 -20.10 21.37 -11.47
N ALA A 151 -21.20 22.11 -11.26
CA ALA A 151 -21.33 23.04 -10.15
C ALA A 151 -21.25 22.35 -8.78
N MET A 152 -21.88 21.17 -8.64
CA MET A 152 -21.86 20.38 -7.41
C MET A 152 -20.47 19.85 -7.08
N PHE A 153 -19.75 19.32 -8.06
CA PHE A 153 -18.44 18.66 -7.85
C PHE A 153 -17.24 19.57 -8.11
N GLU A 154 -17.44 20.88 -8.29
CA GLU A 154 -16.33 21.82 -8.37
C GLU A 154 -15.50 21.78 -7.08
N LYS A 155 -16.20 21.69 -5.95
CA LYS A 155 -15.63 21.44 -4.64
C LYS A 155 -16.60 20.62 -3.81
N ILE A 156 -16.16 19.50 -3.29
CA ILE A 156 -16.98 18.70 -2.36
C ILE A 156 -16.79 19.25 -0.96
N ASP A 157 -17.86 19.78 -0.40
CA ASP A 157 -17.88 20.39 0.93
C ASP A 157 -18.39 19.44 2.04
N ASP A 158 -18.98 18.31 1.68
CA ASP A 158 -19.41 17.27 2.61
C ASP A 158 -18.25 16.72 3.45
N SER A 159 -18.51 16.46 4.73
CA SER A 159 -17.53 15.77 5.58
C SER A 159 -17.38 14.31 5.18
N CYS A 160 -16.13 13.85 5.07
CA CYS A 160 -15.80 12.45 4.85
C CYS A 160 -16.31 11.58 6.01
N LYS A 161 -17.17 10.60 5.73
CA LYS A 161 -17.69 9.63 6.68
C LYS A 161 -17.32 8.22 6.21
N TRP A 162 -17.08 7.29 7.14
CA TRP A 162 -16.79 5.90 6.80
C TRP A 162 -17.87 5.24 5.95
N VAL A 163 -19.14 5.47 6.30
CA VAL A 163 -20.30 4.98 5.56
C VAL A 163 -21.01 6.18 4.97
N ILE A 164 -21.01 6.25 3.66
CA ILE A 164 -21.70 7.29 2.91
C ILE A 164 -23.14 6.85 2.67
N THR A 165 -24.08 7.63 3.15
CA THR A 165 -25.52 7.36 3.03
C THR A 165 -26.27 8.44 2.25
N GLY A 166 -25.63 9.57 1.96
CA GLY A 166 -26.23 10.73 1.27
C GLY A 166 -25.18 11.78 0.92
N GLY A 167 -25.64 12.90 0.37
CA GLY A 167 -24.82 14.05 0.02
C GLY A 167 -23.98 13.88 -1.23
N GLU A 168 -23.03 14.81 -1.43
CA GLU A 168 -22.21 14.91 -2.65
C GLU A 168 -21.38 13.65 -2.91
N TYR A 169 -20.81 13.02 -1.88
CA TYR A 169 -20.07 11.76 -2.04
C TYR A 169 -20.94 10.63 -2.55
N LYS A 170 -22.22 10.54 -2.10
CA LYS A 170 -23.13 9.52 -2.60
C LYS A 170 -23.41 9.73 -4.07
N GLU A 171 -23.76 10.95 -4.46
CA GLU A 171 -24.06 11.28 -5.85
C GLU A 171 -22.84 11.06 -6.75
N LEU A 172 -21.63 11.42 -6.29
CA LEU A 172 -20.38 11.14 -7.00
C LEU A 172 -20.17 9.65 -7.21
N HIS A 173 -20.31 8.83 -6.16
CA HIS A 173 -20.07 7.40 -6.23
C HIS A 173 -21.14 6.63 -7.04
N GLU A 174 -22.26 7.25 -7.33
CA GLU A 174 -23.29 6.70 -8.22
C GLU A 174 -23.03 7.03 -9.70
N LEU A 175 -22.06 7.90 -10.01
CA LEU A 175 -21.69 8.21 -11.39
C LEU A 175 -20.90 7.08 -12.05
N GLY A 176 -21.15 6.94 -13.34
CA GLY A 176 -20.45 5.96 -14.18
C GLY A 176 -21.00 4.55 -14.08
N SER A 177 -20.32 3.63 -14.74
CA SER A 177 -20.71 2.22 -14.74
C SER A 177 -20.49 1.58 -13.37
N PRO A 178 -21.37 0.66 -12.94
CA PRO A 178 -21.17 -0.10 -11.73
C PRO A 178 -19.81 -0.80 -11.69
N VAL A 179 -19.21 -0.83 -10.51
CA VAL A 179 -17.96 -1.54 -10.22
C VAL A 179 -18.31 -2.79 -9.39
N PRO A 180 -17.67 -3.96 -9.65
CA PRO A 180 -17.87 -5.12 -8.82
C PRO A 180 -17.66 -4.84 -7.33
N GLU A 181 -18.45 -5.43 -6.44
CA GLU A 181 -18.32 -5.25 -4.99
C GLU A 181 -16.99 -5.76 -4.42
N THR A 182 -16.24 -6.52 -5.21
CA THR A 182 -14.90 -7.02 -4.88
C THR A 182 -13.76 -6.09 -5.30
N ASP A 183 -14.09 -5.01 -6.01
CA ASP A 183 -13.14 -4.07 -6.60
C ASP A 183 -13.35 -2.68 -5.99
N ILE A 184 -12.39 -1.80 -6.12
CA ILE A 184 -12.45 -0.43 -5.56
C ILE A 184 -12.56 0.60 -6.69
N ALA A 185 -13.55 1.47 -6.64
CA ALA A 185 -13.62 2.67 -7.48
C ALA A 185 -12.80 3.81 -6.84
N VAL A 186 -11.98 4.47 -7.63
CA VAL A 186 -11.21 5.65 -7.22
C VAL A 186 -11.70 6.84 -8.02
N TYR A 187 -12.36 7.77 -7.34
CA TYR A 187 -12.90 8.98 -7.95
C TYR A 187 -11.92 10.14 -7.77
N TYR A 188 -11.54 10.76 -8.87
CA TYR A 188 -10.73 11.97 -8.85
C TYR A 188 -11.61 13.19 -9.08
N VAL A 189 -11.58 14.10 -8.10
CA VAL A 189 -12.32 15.36 -8.10
C VAL A 189 -11.36 16.53 -8.09
N ARG A 190 -11.86 17.72 -8.37
CA ARG A 190 -11.04 18.93 -8.40
C ARG A 190 -10.54 19.28 -6.99
N GLU A 191 -11.46 19.42 -6.03
CA GLU A 191 -11.16 19.85 -4.67
C GLU A 191 -12.05 19.13 -3.65
N LEU A 192 -11.51 18.89 -2.46
CA LEU A 192 -12.22 18.44 -1.26
C LEU A 192 -12.00 19.46 -0.15
N ALA A 193 -13.04 19.82 0.57
CA ALA A 193 -12.93 20.76 1.68
C ALA A 193 -12.06 20.17 2.81
N GLY A 194 -10.89 20.78 3.05
CA GLY A 194 -10.02 20.46 4.17
C GLY A 194 -9.35 19.08 4.12
N ALA A 195 -9.38 18.38 2.98
CA ALA A 195 -8.78 17.06 2.83
C ALA A 195 -8.13 16.84 1.47
N GLY A 196 -7.16 15.93 1.39
CA GLY A 196 -6.58 15.46 0.13
C GLY A 196 -7.32 14.26 -0.46
N GLY A 197 -8.14 13.59 0.35
CA GLY A 197 -8.93 12.44 -0.05
C GLY A 197 -9.98 12.02 0.98
N CYS A 198 -10.78 11.04 0.63
CA CYS A 198 -11.79 10.42 1.48
C CYS A 198 -11.94 8.93 1.15
N GLY A 199 -11.60 8.06 2.09
CA GLY A 199 -11.76 6.60 1.98
C GLY A 199 -13.14 6.09 2.38
N GLY A 200 -14.10 6.98 2.65
CA GLY A 200 -15.48 6.60 2.93
C GLY A 200 -16.25 6.17 1.69
N HIS A 201 -17.13 5.18 1.84
CA HIS A 201 -17.91 4.66 0.72
C HIS A 201 -19.30 4.17 1.15
N MET A 202 -20.18 3.94 0.18
CA MET A 202 -21.47 3.29 0.42
C MET A 202 -21.24 1.80 0.73
N ALA A 203 -22.19 1.21 1.48
CA ALA A 203 -22.25 -0.25 1.60
C ALA A 203 -22.33 -0.86 0.19
N ASN A 204 -21.71 -1.96 -0.07
CA ASN A 204 -21.69 -2.66 -1.38
C ASN A 204 -21.14 -1.86 -2.58
N ARG A 205 -20.53 -0.69 -2.33
CA ARG A 205 -19.82 0.11 -3.35
C ARG A 205 -18.48 0.58 -2.80
N PRO A 206 -17.48 -0.31 -2.71
CA PRO A 206 -16.16 0.08 -2.23
C PRO A 206 -15.57 1.18 -3.12
N ALA A 207 -15.29 2.32 -2.54
CA ALA A 207 -14.78 3.47 -3.28
C ALA A 207 -13.94 4.37 -2.39
N CYS A 208 -13.14 5.21 -3.00
CA CYS A 208 -12.51 6.37 -2.38
C CYS A 208 -12.52 7.55 -3.34
N THR A 209 -12.38 8.74 -2.77
CA THR A 209 -12.31 10.01 -3.51
C THR A 209 -10.97 10.67 -3.24
N VAL A 210 -10.33 11.21 -4.26
CA VAL A 210 -9.00 11.82 -4.20
C VAL A 210 -9.03 13.15 -4.92
N ALA A 211 -8.53 14.22 -4.30
CA ALA A 211 -8.40 15.52 -4.96
C ALA A 211 -7.32 15.48 -6.04
N SER A 212 -7.56 16.11 -7.20
CA SER A 212 -6.65 16.08 -8.34
C SER A 212 -5.30 16.76 -8.07
N ALA A 213 -5.29 17.77 -7.20
CA ALA A 213 -4.09 18.52 -6.81
C ALA A 213 -3.31 17.90 -5.64
N THR A 214 -3.61 16.67 -5.26
CA THR A 214 -2.98 15.98 -4.13
C THR A 214 -1.63 15.36 -4.50
N THR A 215 -0.96 14.79 -3.51
CA THR A 215 0.38 14.22 -3.65
C THR A 215 0.32 12.76 -4.13
N ARG A 216 1.49 12.26 -4.51
CA ARG A 216 1.66 10.93 -5.09
C ARG A 216 1.11 9.76 -4.25
N TRP A 217 1.06 9.89 -2.92
CA TRP A 217 0.66 8.79 -2.04
C TRP A 217 -0.84 8.77 -1.69
N ALA A 218 -1.56 9.82 -2.06
CA ALA A 218 -2.96 9.98 -1.65
C ALA A 218 -3.85 8.83 -2.11
N THR A 219 -3.72 8.39 -3.35
CA THR A 219 -4.49 7.24 -3.85
C THR A 219 -4.21 5.98 -3.03
N ALA A 220 -2.95 5.68 -2.74
CA ALA A 220 -2.62 4.53 -1.91
C ALA A 220 -3.17 4.66 -0.49
N HIS A 221 -3.14 5.87 0.10
CA HIS A 221 -3.68 6.17 1.42
C HIS A 221 -5.20 5.93 1.47
N GLU A 222 -5.95 6.49 0.52
CA GLU A 222 -7.41 6.35 0.51
C GLU A 222 -7.85 4.91 0.20
N VAL A 223 -7.16 4.20 -0.69
CA VAL A 223 -7.33 2.76 -0.88
C VAL A 223 -7.04 2.00 0.43
N GLY A 224 -6.05 2.44 1.20
CA GLY A 224 -5.75 1.89 2.53
C GLY A 224 -6.93 2.00 3.49
N HIS A 225 -7.64 3.14 3.51
CA HIS A 225 -8.86 3.29 4.31
C HIS A 225 -9.94 2.28 3.92
N VAL A 226 -10.19 2.10 2.62
CA VAL A 226 -11.18 1.15 2.12
C VAL A 226 -10.82 -0.29 2.52
N LEU A 227 -9.55 -0.67 2.39
CA LEU A 227 -9.07 -2.03 2.70
C LEU A 227 -9.05 -2.34 4.21
N LEU A 228 -8.71 -1.34 5.04
CA LEU A 228 -8.65 -1.50 6.50
C LEU A 228 -10.02 -1.46 7.16
N THR A 229 -10.97 -0.75 6.56
CA THR A 229 -12.33 -0.52 7.05
C THR A 229 -12.40 0.27 8.38
N SER A 230 -13.60 0.69 8.77
CA SER A 230 -13.85 1.39 10.05
C SER A 230 -13.55 0.54 11.29
N ARG A 231 -13.35 -0.77 11.13
CA ARG A 231 -13.05 -1.69 12.25
C ARG A 231 -11.58 -1.69 12.66
N PHE A 232 -10.70 -1.15 11.83
CA PHE A 232 -9.29 -1.04 12.14
C PHE A 232 -9.02 0.23 12.95
N VAL A 233 -8.69 0.07 14.24
CA VAL A 233 -8.51 1.20 15.17
C VAL A 233 -7.10 1.16 15.76
N PRO A 234 -6.38 2.29 15.80
CA PRO A 234 -6.70 3.56 15.15
C PRO A 234 -6.52 3.47 13.64
N VAL A 235 -7.38 4.16 12.90
CA VAL A 235 -7.34 4.18 11.44
C VAL A 235 -6.12 4.95 10.90
N HIS A 236 -5.80 6.07 11.53
CA HIS A 236 -4.59 6.82 11.26
C HIS A 236 -3.48 6.39 12.22
N SER A 237 -2.28 6.25 11.69
CA SER A 237 -1.08 5.92 12.45
C SER A 237 -0.33 7.18 12.85
N PRO A 238 0.14 7.30 14.09
CA PRO A 238 1.04 8.39 14.50
C PRO A 238 2.48 8.17 14.01
N GLU A 239 2.79 7.00 13.44
CA GLU A 239 4.14 6.66 12.99
C GLU A 239 4.54 7.46 11.76
N ARG A 240 5.69 8.13 11.86
CA ARG A 240 6.30 8.79 10.70
C ARG A 240 6.53 7.76 9.59
N ARG A 241 6.20 8.11 8.35
CA ARG A 241 6.31 7.28 7.16
C ARG A 241 5.32 6.12 7.06
N ASN A 242 4.38 5.96 8.00
CA ASN A 242 3.30 5.03 7.80
C ASN A 242 2.34 5.55 6.71
N LEU A 243 1.88 4.67 5.82
CA LEU A 243 0.93 5.06 4.77
C LEU A 243 -0.34 5.70 5.35
N MET A 244 -0.80 5.23 6.50
CA MET A 244 -2.01 5.72 7.16
C MET A 244 -1.74 6.89 8.13
N MET A 245 -0.62 7.59 8.01
CA MET A 245 -0.43 8.85 8.70
C MET A 245 -1.26 9.94 8.02
N PRO A 246 -1.98 10.81 8.77
CA PRO A 246 -2.81 11.87 8.17
C PRO A 246 -2.04 12.76 7.18
N ASP A 247 -0.77 13.04 7.47
CA ASP A 247 0.12 13.90 6.67
C ASP A 247 1.03 13.13 5.70
N VAL A 248 0.67 11.88 5.34
CA VAL A 248 1.48 11.05 4.41
C VAL A 248 1.76 11.74 3.07
N LEU A 249 0.97 12.72 2.73
CA LEU A 249 1.06 13.48 1.49
C LEU A 249 2.41 14.20 1.31
N TYR A 250 3.09 14.52 2.39
CA TYR A 250 4.36 15.28 2.36
C TYR A 250 5.62 14.40 2.34
N PHE A 251 5.48 13.07 2.30
CA PHE A 251 6.64 12.19 2.25
C PHE A 251 7.19 12.04 0.84
N THR A 252 8.51 12.22 0.69
CA THR A 252 9.23 11.91 -0.54
C THR A 252 9.58 10.42 -0.63
N ALA A 253 9.88 9.78 0.50
CA ALA A 253 10.18 8.36 0.56
C ALA A 253 8.89 7.52 0.52
N THR A 254 8.98 6.32 -0.04
CA THR A 254 7.85 5.38 -0.07
C THR A 254 7.37 5.10 1.36
N PRO A 255 6.08 5.30 1.65
CA PRO A 255 5.53 4.98 2.97
C PRO A 255 5.49 3.48 3.22
N VAL A 256 5.32 3.11 4.48
CA VAL A 256 5.26 1.71 4.93
C VAL A 256 3.93 1.44 5.64
N LEU A 257 3.57 0.17 5.70
CA LEU A 257 2.47 -0.34 6.51
C LEU A 257 3.02 -1.18 7.66
N THR A 258 2.30 -1.23 8.77
CA THR A 258 2.60 -2.15 9.87
C THR A 258 2.14 -3.57 9.51
N ASP A 259 2.70 -4.59 10.16
CA ASP A 259 2.26 -5.98 9.97
C ASP A 259 0.77 -6.17 10.24
N ARG A 260 0.25 -5.48 11.25
CA ARG A 260 -1.17 -5.51 11.58
C ARG A 260 -2.03 -4.93 10.46
N GLN A 261 -1.60 -3.82 9.85
CA GLN A 261 -2.28 -3.24 8.69
C GLN A 261 -2.22 -4.20 7.49
N VAL A 262 -1.05 -4.76 7.20
CA VAL A 262 -0.88 -5.71 6.09
C VAL A 262 -1.74 -6.96 6.30
N ALA A 263 -1.75 -7.52 7.49
CA ALA A 263 -2.58 -8.68 7.81
C ALA A 263 -4.08 -8.38 7.61
N GLN A 264 -4.55 -7.22 8.10
CA GLN A 264 -5.93 -6.79 7.91
C GLN A 264 -6.28 -6.57 6.44
N ILE A 265 -5.39 -5.94 5.66
CA ILE A 265 -5.56 -5.72 4.22
C ILE A 265 -5.68 -7.06 3.49
N LYS A 266 -4.80 -8.03 3.78
CA LYS A 266 -4.84 -9.36 3.15
C LYS A 266 -6.07 -10.20 3.53
N LEU A 267 -6.74 -9.86 4.63
CA LEU A 267 -8.02 -10.46 5.05
C LEU A 267 -9.25 -9.74 4.46
N SER A 268 -9.06 -8.58 3.85
CA SER A 268 -10.15 -7.85 3.20
C SER A 268 -10.71 -8.64 2.03
N PRO A 269 -12.05 -8.71 1.86
CA PRO A 269 -12.67 -9.32 0.67
C PRO A 269 -12.28 -8.63 -0.64
N LEU A 270 -11.78 -7.38 -0.55
CA LEU A 270 -11.28 -6.59 -1.68
C LEU A 270 -9.83 -6.92 -2.06
N CYS A 271 -9.14 -7.74 -1.24
CA CYS A 271 -7.76 -8.16 -1.45
C CYS A 271 -7.73 -9.67 -1.67
N SER A 272 -7.96 -10.10 -2.91
CA SER A 272 -8.07 -11.52 -3.24
C SER A 272 -6.71 -12.20 -3.40
N ARG A 273 -6.60 -13.47 -3.01
CA ARG A 273 -5.42 -14.29 -3.33
C ARG A 273 -5.31 -14.51 -4.83
N ILE A 274 -4.08 -14.47 -5.34
CA ILE A 274 -3.76 -14.89 -6.71
C ILE A 274 -3.53 -16.40 -6.67
N THR A 275 -4.38 -17.13 -7.36
CA THR A 275 -4.28 -18.58 -7.54
C THR A 275 -3.38 -18.93 -8.71
#